data_e21778faaab25dec6ebef889c77b28c3
#
_entry.id   e21778faaab25dec6ebef889c77b28c3
#
_cell.length_a   1.000
_cell.length_b   1.000
_cell.length_c   1.000
_cell.angle_alpha   90.00
_cell.angle_beta   90.00
_cell.angle_gamma   90.00
#
_symmetry.space_group_name_H-M   'P 1'
#
loop_
_entity.id
_entity.type
_entity.pdbx_description
1 polymer ?
#
loop_
_entity_poly.entity_id
_entity_poly.type
_entity_poly.pdbx_seq_one_letter_code
_entity_poly.pdbx_strand_id
1 'polypeptide(L)'
;MHNYAGKVVVITGGATGIGFAFAKAFGAEGAKVIIAEPRLNRLEEAVSALEGLGIEARHFICDVTDPAQVEALADFAWDTYGHVDILLSNAGVSAPRHKVPDMPLEEVHKVFAVNFFGVWHCAASFGRRMREQGTPAAIYNVGSENSFFSAVPQGTAYMATKHAVLALTEGLREDMPDFVTVGMIVPGWVQSELIDPRSVHLAMDADRFAGICLPQIKAGEPYVVSHAFNIEHIDARHAAVSKAYESYAPRYEGDDEYDVRTLVRKMTEARARKTQ
;
A
#
# COMPACT_ATOMS: atom_id res chain seq x y z
N MET A 1 -3.97 -6.78 -16.30
CA MET A 1 -2.78 -6.76 -17.22
C MET A 1 -2.36 -8.20 -17.48
N HIS A 2 -2.23 -8.64 -18.74
CA HIS A 2 -1.91 -10.05 -19.01
C HIS A 2 -0.41 -10.38 -19.04
N ASN A 3 0.46 -9.37 -19.08
CA ASN A 3 1.91 -9.51 -19.14
C ASN A 3 2.59 -8.25 -18.59
N TYR A 4 3.74 -8.40 -17.94
CA TYR A 4 4.54 -7.28 -17.43
C TYR A 4 5.72 -6.92 -18.33
N ALA A 5 5.93 -7.61 -19.46
CA ALA A 5 7.01 -7.31 -20.38
C ALA A 5 6.97 -5.85 -20.86
N GLY A 6 8.06 -5.12 -20.60
CA GLY A 6 8.21 -3.70 -20.92
C GLY A 6 7.43 -2.73 -20.01
N LYS A 7 6.66 -3.22 -19.02
CA LYS A 7 5.97 -2.39 -18.04
C LYS A 7 6.95 -1.75 -17.06
N VAL A 8 6.69 -0.51 -16.68
CA VAL A 8 7.49 0.25 -15.72
C VAL A 8 6.89 0.16 -14.34
N VAL A 9 7.66 -0.39 -13.40
CA VAL A 9 7.24 -0.61 -12.00
C VAL A 9 8.13 0.20 -11.06
N VAL A 10 7.55 1.06 -10.26
CA VAL A 10 8.26 1.84 -9.22
C VAL A 10 7.91 1.25 -7.84
N ILE A 11 8.93 0.96 -7.03
CA ILE A 11 8.78 0.33 -5.72
C ILE A 11 9.53 1.12 -4.67
N THR A 12 8.82 1.74 -3.72
CA THR A 12 9.44 2.37 -2.55
C THR A 12 9.80 1.32 -1.49
N GLY A 13 10.93 1.48 -0.79
CA GLY A 13 11.47 0.43 0.07
C GLY A 13 11.84 -0.83 -0.72
N GLY A 14 12.26 -0.66 -1.99
CA GLY A 14 12.47 -1.75 -2.94
C GLY A 14 13.81 -2.47 -2.81
N ALA A 15 14.70 -2.03 -1.92
CA ALA A 15 16.04 -2.60 -1.82
C ALA A 15 16.12 -3.86 -0.93
N THR A 16 15.12 -4.11 -0.08
CA THR A 16 15.14 -5.25 0.86
C THR A 16 13.74 -5.85 1.05
N GLY A 17 13.68 -7.04 1.67
CA GLY A 17 12.45 -7.69 2.12
C GLY A 17 11.38 -7.82 1.04
N ILE A 18 10.15 -7.44 1.37
CA ILE A 18 8.97 -7.55 0.49
C ILE A 18 9.16 -6.76 -0.81
N GLY A 19 9.66 -5.51 -0.72
CA GLY A 19 9.87 -4.67 -1.88
C GLY A 19 10.87 -5.27 -2.88
N PHE A 20 11.98 -5.82 -2.39
CA PHE A 20 12.97 -6.48 -3.23
C PHE A 20 12.43 -7.79 -3.85
N ALA A 21 11.64 -8.55 -3.10
CA ALA A 21 10.99 -9.75 -3.63
C ALA A 21 10.01 -9.41 -4.78
N PHE A 22 9.23 -8.31 -4.65
CA PHE A 22 8.42 -7.82 -5.76
C PHE A 22 9.25 -7.32 -6.94
N ALA A 23 10.38 -6.63 -6.68
CA ALA A 23 11.29 -6.20 -7.74
C ALA A 23 11.77 -7.39 -8.59
N LYS A 24 12.15 -8.50 -7.94
CA LYS A 24 12.51 -9.76 -8.63
C LYS A 24 11.31 -10.36 -9.36
N ALA A 25 10.14 -10.42 -8.73
CA ALA A 25 8.96 -11.07 -9.29
C ALA A 25 8.43 -10.33 -10.54
N PHE A 26 8.35 -9.01 -10.52
CA PHE A 26 7.99 -8.21 -11.69
C PHE A 26 9.05 -8.27 -12.78
N GLY A 27 10.33 -8.16 -12.39
CA GLY A 27 11.45 -8.23 -13.33
C GLY A 27 11.54 -9.57 -14.05
N ALA A 28 11.28 -10.68 -13.36
CA ALA A 28 11.23 -12.02 -13.95
C ALA A 28 10.13 -12.17 -15.03
N GLU A 29 9.08 -11.35 -14.97
CA GLU A 29 8.04 -11.26 -16.02
C GLU A 29 8.37 -10.17 -17.08
N GLY A 30 9.59 -9.62 -17.08
CA GLY A 30 10.07 -8.67 -18.08
C GLY A 30 9.73 -7.21 -17.81
N ALA A 31 9.32 -6.86 -16.60
CA ALA A 31 9.14 -5.45 -16.22
C ALA A 31 10.49 -4.74 -16.06
N LYS A 32 10.47 -3.42 -16.32
CA LYS A 32 11.54 -2.49 -15.98
C LYS A 32 11.27 -1.98 -14.56
N VAL A 33 12.25 -2.09 -13.68
CA VAL A 33 12.04 -1.84 -12.25
C VAL A 33 12.83 -0.61 -11.80
N ILE A 34 12.15 0.32 -11.11
CA ILE A 34 12.80 1.39 -10.35
C ILE A 34 12.58 1.10 -8.88
N ILE A 35 13.66 0.94 -8.12
CA ILE A 35 13.61 0.81 -6.68
C ILE A 35 14.04 2.11 -6.01
N ALA A 36 13.31 2.52 -4.97
CA ALA A 36 13.60 3.75 -4.24
C ALA A 36 13.71 3.47 -2.74
N GLU A 37 14.74 4.03 -2.11
CA GLU A 37 14.99 3.91 -0.68
C GLU A 37 16.06 4.95 -0.25
N PRO A 38 16.17 5.36 1.04
CA PRO A 38 17.14 6.39 1.43
C PRO A 38 18.61 5.91 1.50
N ARG A 39 18.89 4.60 1.60
CA ARG A 39 20.24 4.04 1.79
C ARG A 39 20.89 3.66 0.46
N LEU A 40 21.79 4.49 -0.07
CA LEU A 40 22.44 4.26 -1.37
C LEU A 40 23.13 2.88 -1.47
N ASN A 41 23.86 2.46 -0.44
CA ASN A 41 24.54 1.17 -0.46
C ASN A 41 23.57 -0.01 -0.63
N ARG A 42 22.37 0.05 -0.03
CA ARG A 42 21.35 -0.98 -0.21
C ARG A 42 20.75 -0.97 -1.61
N LEU A 43 20.60 0.22 -2.19
CA LEU A 43 20.12 0.38 -3.57
C LEU A 43 21.11 -0.21 -4.58
N GLU A 44 22.39 0.06 -4.42
CA GLU A 44 23.45 -0.44 -5.29
C GLU A 44 23.56 -1.97 -5.22
N GLU A 45 23.53 -2.55 -4.02
CA GLU A 45 23.52 -4.01 -3.80
C GLU A 45 22.28 -4.65 -4.48
N ALA A 46 21.11 -4.05 -4.31
CA ALA A 46 19.86 -4.56 -4.86
C ALA A 46 19.82 -4.49 -6.39
N VAL A 47 20.24 -3.36 -6.99
CA VAL A 47 20.30 -3.22 -8.45
C VAL A 47 21.30 -4.22 -9.04
N SER A 48 22.49 -4.35 -8.46
CA SER A 48 23.48 -5.34 -8.91
C SER A 48 22.92 -6.77 -8.88
N ALA A 49 22.16 -7.11 -7.83
CA ALA A 49 21.51 -8.42 -7.72
C ALA A 49 20.41 -8.62 -8.78
N LEU A 50 19.60 -7.59 -9.05
CA LEU A 50 18.55 -7.63 -10.09
C LEU A 50 19.16 -7.76 -11.50
N GLU A 51 20.21 -6.98 -11.80
CA GLU A 51 20.93 -7.06 -13.07
C GLU A 51 21.61 -8.43 -13.27
N GLY A 52 22.14 -9.02 -12.19
CA GLY A 52 22.65 -10.39 -12.18
C GLY A 52 21.61 -11.46 -12.52
N LEU A 53 20.32 -11.15 -12.34
CA LEU A 53 19.17 -11.98 -12.77
C LEU A 53 18.68 -11.62 -14.18
N GLY A 54 19.33 -10.69 -14.88
CA GLY A 54 18.91 -10.22 -16.22
C GLY A 54 17.74 -9.22 -16.19
N ILE A 55 17.45 -8.62 -15.03
CA ILE A 55 16.34 -7.67 -14.84
C ILE A 55 16.83 -6.24 -15.14
N GLU A 56 16.12 -5.50 -15.98
CA GLU A 56 16.38 -4.07 -16.18
C GLU A 56 15.95 -3.29 -14.94
N ALA A 57 16.92 -2.85 -14.15
CA ALA A 57 16.68 -2.15 -12.88
C ALA A 57 17.37 -0.78 -12.83
N ARG A 58 16.75 0.16 -12.17
CA ARG A 58 17.29 1.47 -11.80
C ARG A 58 16.99 1.74 -10.34
N HIS A 59 17.76 2.63 -9.74
CA HIS A 59 17.49 3.09 -8.39
C HIS A 59 17.39 4.61 -8.31
N PHE A 60 16.75 5.08 -7.25
CA PHE A 60 16.67 6.48 -6.88
C PHE A 60 16.72 6.62 -5.35
N ILE A 61 17.56 7.52 -4.84
CA ILE A 61 17.63 7.80 -3.40
C ILE A 61 16.40 8.63 -3.02
N CYS A 62 15.54 8.08 -2.18
CA CYS A 62 14.29 8.73 -1.78
C CYS A 62 13.91 8.38 -0.35
N ASP A 63 13.82 9.40 0.49
CA ASP A 63 13.10 9.33 1.75
C ASP A 63 11.65 9.73 1.49
N VAL A 64 10.71 8.79 1.63
CA VAL A 64 9.28 9.01 1.37
C VAL A 64 8.64 9.99 2.35
N THR A 65 9.31 10.33 3.45
CA THR A 65 8.84 11.35 4.40
C THR A 65 8.98 12.77 3.86
N ASP A 66 9.85 12.96 2.85
CA ASP A 66 10.06 14.23 2.17
C ASP A 66 9.27 14.24 0.83
N PRO A 67 8.19 15.03 0.75
CA PRO A 67 7.38 15.10 -0.48
C PRO A 67 8.17 15.60 -1.70
N ALA A 68 9.22 16.42 -1.51
CA ALA A 68 10.03 16.90 -2.64
C ALA A 68 10.88 15.76 -3.23
N GLN A 69 11.39 14.83 -2.41
CA GLN A 69 12.10 13.66 -2.91
C GLN A 69 11.17 12.67 -3.62
N VAL A 70 9.91 12.55 -3.17
CA VAL A 70 8.91 11.74 -3.86
C VAL A 70 8.53 12.35 -5.21
N GLU A 71 8.39 13.67 -5.31
CA GLU A 71 8.20 14.35 -6.60
C GLU A 71 9.39 14.12 -7.53
N ALA A 72 10.62 14.23 -7.04
CA ALA A 72 11.83 13.98 -7.82
C ALA A 72 11.94 12.51 -8.26
N LEU A 73 11.52 11.55 -7.45
CA LEU A 73 11.42 10.13 -7.84
C LEU A 73 10.43 9.95 -9.01
N ALA A 74 9.28 10.62 -8.92
CA ALA A 74 8.30 10.56 -10.00
C ALA A 74 8.86 11.21 -11.28
N ASP A 75 9.47 12.38 -11.21
CA ASP A 75 10.13 13.03 -12.37
C ASP A 75 11.16 12.09 -12.98
N PHE A 76 12.04 11.50 -12.18
CA PHE A 76 13.03 10.53 -12.64
C PHE A 76 12.41 9.34 -13.38
N ALA A 77 11.29 8.81 -12.89
CA ALA A 77 10.62 7.66 -13.52
C ALA A 77 10.05 8.03 -14.91
N TRP A 78 9.36 9.19 -15.01
CA TRP A 78 8.81 9.66 -16.29
C TRP A 78 9.90 10.10 -17.26
N ASP A 79 10.96 10.77 -16.79
CA ASP A 79 12.10 11.17 -17.64
C ASP A 79 12.84 9.94 -18.19
N THR A 80 12.93 8.85 -17.40
CA THR A 80 13.64 7.64 -17.82
C THR A 80 12.85 6.80 -18.81
N TYR A 81 11.55 6.65 -18.61
CA TYR A 81 10.73 5.69 -19.36
C TYR A 81 9.50 6.29 -20.04
N GLY A 82 9.20 7.57 -19.82
CA GLY A 82 8.06 8.27 -20.42
C GLY A 82 6.69 7.96 -19.78
N HIS A 83 6.62 6.93 -18.94
CA HIS A 83 5.39 6.50 -18.27
C HIS A 83 5.71 5.64 -17.04
N VAL A 84 4.70 5.44 -16.18
CA VAL A 84 4.73 4.45 -15.10
C VAL A 84 3.45 3.63 -15.14
N ASP A 85 3.57 2.31 -15.17
CA ASP A 85 2.44 1.40 -15.19
C ASP A 85 2.00 0.98 -13.79
N ILE A 86 2.96 0.78 -12.87
CA ILE A 86 2.65 0.31 -11.50
C ILE A 86 3.49 1.09 -10.49
N LEU A 87 2.82 1.57 -9.46
CA LEU A 87 3.45 2.03 -8.23
C LEU A 87 3.18 1.03 -7.10
N LEU A 88 4.22 0.57 -6.42
CA LEU A 88 4.15 -0.11 -5.12
C LEU A 88 4.63 0.84 -4.03
N SER A 89 3.73 1.39 -3.24
CA SER A 89 4.04 2.17 -2.03
C SER A 89 4.32 1.18 -0.89
N ASN A 90 5.57 0.68 -0.84
CA ASN A 90 5.95 -0.41 0.07
C ASN A 90 6.83 0.06 1.24
N ALA A 91 7.50 1.22 1.15
CA ALA A 91 8.33 1.74 2.22
C ALA A 91 7.60 1.72 3.58
N GLY A 92 8.28 1.22 4.60
CA GLY A 92 7.68 1.11 5.92
C GLY A 92 8.72 0.79 7.00
N VAL A 93 8.39 1.17 8.24
CA VAL A 93 9.18 0.92 9.43
C VAL A 93 8.31 0.31 10.54
N SER A 94 8.93 -0.44 11.46
CA SER A 94 8.25 -0.87 12.69
C SER A 94 8.25 0.25 13.73
N ALA A 95 7.40 0.11 14.75
CA ALA A 95 7.43 0.92 15.95
C ALA A 95 7.86 0.08 17.15
N PRO A 96 8.48 0.68 18.18
CA PRO A 96 8.70 0.01 19.45
C PRO A 96 7.38 -0.50 20.03
N ARG A 97 7.44 -1.62 20.78
CA ARG A 97 6.26 -2.18 21.44
C ARG A 97 6.07 -1.55 22.80
N HIS A 98 5.00 -0.77 22.92
CA HIS A 98 4.57 -0.15 24.18
C HIS A 98 3.05 -0.19 24.31
N LYS A 99 2.56 -0.18 25.55
CA LYS A 99 1.14 0.13 25.80
C LYS A 99 0.89 1.58 25.40
N VAL A 100 -0.30 1.89 24.94
CA VAL A 100 -0.64 3.25 24.47
C VAL A 100 -0.28 4.36 25.47
N PRO A 101 -0.56 4.22 26.79
CA PRO A 101 -0.20 5.27 27.76
C PRO A 101 1.32 5.49 27.93
N ASP A 102 2.14 4.52 27.56
CA ASP A 102 3.60 4.51 27.75
C ASP A 102 4.36 4.75 26.45
N MET A 103 3.67 4.89 25.32
CA MET A 103 4.28 5.09 24.01
C MET A 103 4.81 6.51 23.85
N PRO A 104 6.12 6.71 23.59
CA PRO A 104 6.65 8.02 23.28
C PRO A 104 6.00 8.59 22.01
N LEU A 105 5.47 9.81 22.08
CA LEU A 105 4.76 10.44 20.96
C LEU A 105 5.66 10.64 19.73
N GLU A 106 6.96 10.86 19.96
CA GLU A 106 7.95 10.96 18.88
C GLU A 106 8.06 9.68 18.04
N GLU A 107 7.94 8.50 18.67
CA GLU A 107 7.93 7.21 17.96
C GLU A 107 6.63 7.02 17.15
N VAL A 108 5.51 7.54 17.68
CA VAL A 108 4.25 7.57 16.90
C VAL A 108 4.41 8.46 15.67
N HIS A 109 4.96 9.65 15.82
CA HIS A 109 5.19 10.56 14.68
C HIS A 109 6.13 9.96 13.63
N LYS A 110 7.23 9.31 14.05
CA LYS A 110 8.18 8.66 13.13
C LYS A 110 7.51 7.56 12.30
N VAL A 111 6.76 6.67 12.95
CA VAL A 111 6.11 5.58 12.22
C VAL A 111 5.00 6.08 11.29
N PHE A 112 4.26 7.13 11.69
CA PHE A 112 3.27 7.77 10.82
C PHE A 112 3.91 8.50 9.64
N ALA A 113 5.05 9.18 9.86
CA ALA A 113 5.76 9.88 8.79
C ALA A 113 6.10 8.94 7.62
N VAL A 114 6.63 7.75 7.91
CA VAL A 114 6.99 6.78 6.88
C VAL A 114 5.76 6.00 6.37
N ASN A 115 5.04 5.33 7.29
CA ASN A 115 4.06 4.31 6.91
C ASN A 115 2.75 4.89 6.37
N PHE A 116 2.42 6.14 6.73
CA PHE A 116 1.19 6.80 6.29
C PHE A 116 1.48 7.99 5.38
N PHE A 117 2.22 8.99 5.87
CA PHE A 117 2.49 10.18 5.04
C PHE A 117 3.37 9.85 3.83
N GLY A 118 4.33 8.92 3.96
CA GLY A 118 5.10 8.43 2.81
C GLY A 118 4.23 7.80 1.74
N VAL A 119 3.25 6.98 2.13
CA VAL A 119 2.26 6.40 1.19
C VAL A 119 1.38 7.50 0.58
N TRP A 120 0.95 8.48 1.39
CA TRP A 120 0.17 9.63 0.91
C TRP A 120 0.94 10.44 -0.14
N HIS A 121 2.21 10.77 0.12
CA HIS A 121 3.06 11.51 -0.83
C HIS A 121 3.19 10.75 -2.15
N CYS A 122 3.45 9.44 -2.10
CA CYS A 122 3.51 8.59 -3.28
C CYS A 122 2.17 8.58 -4.05
N ALA A 123 1.06 8.37 -3.35
CA ALA A 123 -0.27 8.35 -3.95
C ALA A 123 -0.63 9.69 -4.62
N ALA A 124 -0.31 10.81 -3.97
CA ALA A 124 -0.57 12.14 -4.50
C ALA A 124 0.29 12.45 -5.75
N SER A 125 1.60 12.20 -5.68
CA SER A 125 2.52 12.51 -6.78
C SER A 125 2.28 11.62 -8.00
N PHE A 126 2.31 10.31 -7.80
CA PHE A 126 2.14 9.33 -8.89
C PHE A 126 0.69 9.27 -9.38
N GLY A 127 -0.31 9.35 -8.48
CA GLY A 127 -1.72 9.33 -8.86
C GLY A 127 -2.09 10.49 -9.79
N ARG A 128 -1.60 11.70 -9.50
CA ARG A 128 -1.78 12.85 -10.40
C ARG A 128 -1.20 12.57 -11.79
N ARG A 129 0.04 12.11 -11.87
CA ARG A 129 0.72 11.84 -13.15
C ARG A 129 0.10 10.68 -13.91
N MET A 130 -0.31 9.60 -13.24
CA MET A 130 -1.01 8.47 -13.86
C MET A 130 -2.37 8.88 -14.43
N ARG A 131 -3.10 9.76 -13.74
CA ARG A 131 -4.34 10.33 -14.25
C ARG A 131 -4.10 11.17 -15.50
N GLU A 132 -3.06 12.01 -15.50
CA GLU A 132 -2.67 12.84 -16.65
C GLU A 132 -2.12 12.00 -17.81
N GLN A 133 -1.43 10.90 -17.51
CA GLN A 133 -0.93 9.93 -18.50
C GLN A 133 -2.07 9.32 -19.32
N GLY A 134 -3.25 9.11 -18.73
CA GLY A 134 -4.46 8.67 -19.45
C GLY A 134 -4.42 7.24 -19.98
N THR A 135 -3.48 6.42 -19.51
CA THR A 135 -3.34 5.00 -19.90
C THR A 135 -3.52 4.08 -18.70
N PRO A 136 -3.86 2.80 -18.92
CA PRO A 136 -4.01 1.84 -17.82
C PRO A 136 -2.78 1.78 -16.91
N ALA A 137 -2.99 2.02 -15.62
CA ALA A 137 -1.96 1.99 -14.60
C ALA A 137 -2.50 1.38 -13.30
N ALA A 138 -1.63 1.13 -12.32
CA ALA A 138 -2.04 0.61 -11.03
C ALA A 138 -1.23 1.22 -9.87
N ILE A 139 -1.89 1.45 -8.74
CA ILE A 139 -1.27 1.85 -7.47
C ILE A 139 -1.63 0.79 -6.44
N TYR A 140 -0.61 0.16 -5.87
CA TYR A 140 -0.75 -0.77 -4.77
C TYR A 140 -0.03 -0.26 -3.52
N ASN A 141 -0.80 -0.02 -2.46
CA ASN A 141 -0.25 0.37 -1.17
C ASN A 141 -0.04 -0.86 -0.29
N VAL A 142 1.12 -0.97 0.36
CA VAL A 142 1.40 -2.09 1.25
C VAL A 142 0.85 -1.80 2.65
N GLY A 143 -0.30 -2.39 2.93
CA GLY A 143 -0.90 -2.42 4.24
C GLY A 143 -0.28 -3.47 5.15
N SER A 144 -1.12 -4.22 5.84
CA SER A 144 -0.77 -5.36 6.72
C SER A 144 -2.07 -6.05 7.14
N GLU A 145 -1.99 -7.27 7.67
CA GLU A 145 -3.07 -7.84 8.50
C GLU A 145 -3.50 -6.88 9.62
N ASN A 146 -2.55 -6.09 10.14
CA ASN A 146 -2.82 -5.01 11.10
C ASN A 146 -3.65 -3.84 10.52
N SER A 147 -4.05 -3.87 9.26
CA SER A 147 -5.04 -2.94 8.69
C SER A 147 -6.47 -3.32 9.05
N PHE A 148 -6.71 -4.56 9.50
CA PHE A 148 -8.05 -5.08 9.76
C PHE A 148 -8.26 -5.51 11.20
N PHE A 149 -7.23 -5.96 11.91
CA PHE A 149 -7.32 -6.39 13.31
C PHE A 149 -5.99 -6.17 14.04
N SER A 150 -6.01 -6.27 15.37
CA SER A 150 -4.79 -6.17 16.19
C SER A 150 -4.07 -7.51 16.20
N ALA A 151 -3.10 -7.70 15.31
CA ALA A 151 -2.35 -8.94 15.20
C ALA A 151 -1.25 -9.05 16.28
N VAL A 152 -0.71 -7.91 16.76
CA VAL A 152 0.44 -7.90 17.68
C VAL A 152 0.13 -7.05 18.91
N PRO A 153 0.16 -7.63 20.13
CA PRO A 153 0.03 -6.88 21.38
C PRO A 153 1.07 -5.76 21.47
N GLN A 154 0.66 -4.60 22.00
CA GLN A 154 1.50 -3.41 22.17
C GLN A 154 2.03 -2.79 20.86
N GLY A 155 1.53 -3.23 19.70
CA GLY A 155 1.88 -2.72 18.37
C GLY A 155 0.95 -1.60 17.87
N THR A 156 0.24 -0.90 18.76
CA THR A 156 -0.85 0.02 18.39
C THR A 156 -0.40 1.14 17.46
N ALA A 157 0.78 1.73 17.66
CA ALA A 157 1.27 2.80 16.78
C ALA A 157 1.43 2.31 15.33
N TYR A 158 2.05 1.14 15.13
CA TYR A 158 2.15 0.53 13.80
C TYR A 158 0.78 0.15 13.22
N MET A 159 -0.07 -0.50 14.03
CA MET A 159 -1.43 -0.88 13.62
C MET A 159 -2.24 0.33 13.17
N ALA A 160 -2.16 1.46 13.90
CA ALA A 160 -2.87 2.68 13.54
C ALA A 160 -2.44 3.20 12.16
N THR A 161 -1.13 3.16 11.84
CA THR A 161 -0.67 3.53 10.48
C THR A 161 -1.25 2.62 9.40
N LYS A 162 -1.34 1.31 9.67
CA LYS A 162 -1.84 0.35 8.67
C LYS A 162 -3.36 0.42 8.48
N HIS A 163 -4.13 0.77 9.52
CA HIS A 163 -5.55 1.13 9.38
C HIS A 163 -5.70 2.43 8.56
N ALA A 164 -4.84 3.42 8.79
CA ALA A 164 -4.85 4.66 8.02
C ALA A 164 -4.52 4.43 6.53
N VAL A 165 -3.60 3.52 6.21
CA VAL A 165 -3.29 3.12 4.82
C VAL A 165 -4.49 2.42 4.16
N LEU A 166 -5.27 1.61 4.90
CA LEU A 166 -6.52 1.04 4.38
C LEU A 166 -7.49 2.15 3.97
N ALA A 167 -7.77 3.08 4.86
CA ALA A 167 -8.69 4.19 4.59
C ALA A 167 -8.22 5.06 3.41
N LEU A 168 -6.90 5.37 3.35
CA LEU A 168 -6.31 6.08 2.22
C LEU A 168 -6.49 5.31 0.90
N THR A 169 -6.27 4.00 0.90
CA THR A 169 -6.37 3.18 -0.31
C THR A 169 -7.81 3.10 -0.82
N GLU A 170 -8.78 2.96 0.09
CA GLU A 170 -10.20 2.96 -0.27
C GLU A 170 -10.65 4.31 -0.82
N GLY A 171 -10.27 5.42 -0.19
CA GLY A 171 -10.53 6.77 -0.68
C GLY A 171 -9.87 7.04 -2.03
N LEU A 172 -8.58 6.68 -2.18
CA LEU A 172 -7.87 6.85 -3.46
C LEU A 172 -8.54 6.06 -4.59
N ARG A 173 -9.10 4.88 -4.30
CA ARG A 173 -9.84 4.08 -5.30
C ARG A 173 -11.08 4.79 -5.82
N GLU A 174 -11.77 5.56 -4.95
CA GLU A 174 -12.92 6.37 -5.35
C GLU A 174 -12.50 7.65 -6.12
N ASP A 175 -11.30 8.17 -5.86
CA ASP A 175 -10.79 9.40 -6.47
C ASP A 175 -10.16 9.19 -7.85
N MET A 176 -9.70 7.98 -8.15
CA MET A 176 -8.99 7.68 -9.40
C MET A 176 -9.96 7.27 -10.52
N PRO A 177 -9.63 7.57 -11.79
CA PRO A 177 -10.43 7.13 -12.93
C PRO A 177 -10.33 5.61 -13.12
N ASP A 178 -11.35 5.01 -13.75
CA ASP A 178 -11.51 3.56 -13.94
C ASP A 178 -10.30 2.86 -14.61
N PHE A 179 -9.49 3.59 -15.36
CA PHE A 179 -8.29 3.03 -15.98
C PHE A 179 -7.09 2.94 -15.02
N VAL A 180 -7.20 3.46 -13.79
CA VAL A 180 -6.17 3.33 -12.75
C VAL A 180 -6.68 2.40 -11.65
N THR A 181 -6.14 1.18 -11.62
CA THR A 181 -6.44 0.22 -10.55
C THR A 181 -5.80 0.68 -9.24
N VAL A 182 -6.56 0.70 -8.15
CA VAL A 182 -6.03 0.98 -6.81
C VAL A 182 -6.32 -0.19 -5.89
N GLY A 183 -5.26 -0.80 -5.35
CA GLY A 183 -5.36 -1.94 -4.47
C GLY A 183 -4.48 -1.83 -3.22
N MET A 184 -4.70 -2.73 -2.30
CA MET A 184 -3.90 -2.89 -1.09
C MET A 184 -3.32 -4.28 -1.01
N ILE A 185 -2.00 -4.38 -0.80
CA ILE A 185 -1.33 -5.63 -0.48
C ILE A 185 -1.37 -5.81 1.04
N VAL A 186 -1.78 -6.99 1.48
CA VAL A 186 -2.04 -7.31 2.90
C VAL A 186 -1.08 -8.41 3.39
N PRO A 187 0.18 -8.07 3.71
CA PRO A 187 1.09 -9.03 4.30
C PRO A 187 0.62 -9.44 5.69
N GLY A 188 0.78 -10.73 6.01
CA GLY A 188 0.91 -11.20 7.37
C GLY A 188 2.38 -11.13 7.81
N TRP A 189 2.87 -12.14 8.50
CA TRP A 189 4.25 -12.16 8.95
C TRP A 189 5.18 -12.68 7.85
N VAL A 190 5.86 -11.73 7.15
CA VAL A 190 6.74 -11.98 6.01
C VAL A 190 8.16 -11.52 6.33
N GLN A 191 9.17 -12.28 5.92
CA GLN A 191 10.59 -11.97 6.12
C GLN A 191 10.97 -10.59 5.58
N SER A 192 11.49 -9.74 6.46
CA SER A 192 11.95 -8.39 6.14
C SER A 192 12.85 -7.86 7.26
N GLU A 193 13.51 -6.74 7.05
CA GLU A 193 14.28 -6.03 8.10
C GLU A 193 13.40 -5.51 9.27
N LEU A 194 12.07 -5.50 9.11
CA LEU A 194 11.10 -5.12 10.16
C LEU A 194 10.95 -6.20 11.25
N ILE A 195 11.36 -7.42 10.98
CA ILE A 195 11.21 -8.56 11.90
C ILE A 195 12.50 -8.73 12.72
N ASP A 196 12.32 -9.01 14.00
CA ASP A 196 13.44 -9.39 14.87
C ASP A 196 14.20 -10.57 14.25
N PRO A 197 15.52 -10.47 14.02
CA PRO A 197 16.34 -11.52 13.42
C PRO A 197 16.19 -12.91 14.10
N ARG A 198 15.86 -12.92 15.41
CA ARG A 198 15.63 -14.15 16.17
C ARG A 198 14.37 -14.90 15.77
N SER A 199 13.39 -14.21 15.18
CA SER A 199 12.10 -14.77 14.79
C SER A 199 11.86 -14.76 13.26
N VAL A 200 12.80 -14.30 12.47
CA VAL A 200 12.67 -14.23 11.00
C VAL A 200 12.39 -15.61 10.37
N HIS A 201 12.91 -16.67 10.96
CA HIS A 201 12.72 -18.05 10.50
C HIS A 201 11.27 -18.56 10.64
N LEU A 202 10.42 -17.88 11.43
CA LEU A 202 9.00 -18.17 11.60
C LEU A 202 8.14 -17.46 10.57
N ALA A 203 8.69 -16.46 9.87
CA ALA A 203 7.98 -15.66 8.89
C ALA A 203 7.98 -16.33 7.51
N MET A 204 6.94 -16.07 6.73
CA MET A 204 6.87 -16.52 5.34
C MET A 204 8.04 -15.91 4.55
N ASP A 205 8.68 -16.72 3.72
CA ASP A 205 9.69 -16.25 2.78
C ASP A 205 9.15 -15.15 1.87
N ALA A 206 9.93 -14.08 1.63
CA ALA A 206 9.48 -12.92 0.88
C ALA A 206 9.24 -13.22 -0.60
N ASP A 207 10.02 -14.10 -1.23
CA ASP A 207 9.83 -14.48 -2.62
C ASP A 207 8.57 -15.33 -2.78
N ARG A 208 8.32 -16.24 -1.84
CA ARG A 208 7.06 -16.99 -1.78
C ARG A 208 5.87 -16.05 -1.64
N PHE A 209 5.97 -15.04 -0.77
CA PHE A 209 4.93 -14.04 -0.60
C PHE A 209 4.66 -13.29 -1.90
N ALA A 210 5.69 -12.75 -2.55
CA ALA A 210 5.57 -12.05 -3.82
C ALA A 210 4.96 -12.94 -4.92
N GLY A 211 5.35 -14.22 -4.97
CA GLY A 211 4.80 -15.20 -5.91
C GLY A 211 3.30 -15.46 -5.72
N ILE A 212 2.79 -15.45 -4.47
CA ILE A 212 1.36 -15.56 -4.16
C ILE A 212 0.61 -14.28 -4.57
N CYS A 213 1.22 -13.12 -4.38
CA CYS A 213 0.58 -11.82 -4.61
C CYS A 213 0.56 -11.41 -6.08
N LEU A 214 1.60 -11.72 -6.85
CA LEU A 214 1.77 -11.24 -8.22
C LEU A 214 0.59 -11.59 -9.15
N PRO A 215 0.02 -12.83 -9.14
CA PRO A 215 -1.16 -13.16 -9.94
C PRO A 215 -2.38 -12.31 -9.58
N GLN A 216 -2.57 -11.96 -8.31
CA GLN A 216 -3.67 -11.13 -7.84
C GLN A 216 -3.51 -9.67 -8.30
N ILE A 217 -2.29 -9.12 -8.24
CA ILE A 217 -1.97 -7.79 -8.80
C ILE A 217 -2.24 -7.79 -10.31
N LYS A 218 -1.87 -8.86 -11.00
CA LYS A 218 -2.11 -9.04 -12.43
C LYS A 218 -3.59 -9.06 -12.79
N ALA A 219 -4.41 -9.66 -11.92
CA ALA A 219 -5.86 -9.69 -12.05
C ALA A 219 -6.53 -8.33 -11.70
N GLY A 220 -5.80 -7.40 -11.08
CA GLY A 220 -6.34 -6.12 -10.64
C GLY A 220 -7.14 -6.21 -9.34
N GLU A 221 -6.85 -7.21 -8.50
CA GLU A 221 -7.60 -7.40 -7.25
C GLU A 221 -7.43 -6.20 -6.30
N PRO A 222 -8.53 -5.72 -5.70
CA PRO A 222 -8.49 -4.58 -4.78
C PRO A 222 -7.82 -4.91 -3.43
N TYR A 223 -7.80 -6.19 -3.06
CA TYR A 223 -7.10 -6.70 -1.89
C TYR A 223 -6.26 -7.92 -2.28
N VAL A 224 -4.95 -7.77 -2.13
CA VAL A 224 -3.95 -8.79 -2.46
C VAL A 224 -3.52 -9.46 -1.16
N VAL A 225 -3.89 -10.71 -0.98
CA VAL A 225 -3.79 -11.45 0.29
C VAL A 225 -2.91 -12.70 0.17
N SER A 226 -2.37 -13.17 1.29
CA SER A 226 -1.48 -14.35 1.30
C SER A 226 -1.68 -15.30 2.49
N HIS A 227 -2.10 -14.79 3.64
CA HIS A 227 -2.24 -15.56 4.88
C HIS A 227 -3.72 -15.88 5.11
N ALA A 228 -4.17 -17.06 4.67
CA ALA A 228 -5.57 -17.45 4.67
C ALA A 228 -6.24 -17.39 6.06
N PHE A 229 -5.49 -17.70 7.13
CA PHE A 229 -6.03 -17.72 8.49
C PHE A 229 -6.49 -16.35 9.00
N ASN A 230 -6.00 -15.25 8.42
CA ASN A 230 -6.36 -13.90 8.83
C ASN A 230 -7.86 -13.60 8.68
N ILE A 231 -8.57 -14.32 7.82
CA ILE A 231 -10.02 -14.14 7.63
C ILE A 231 -10.80 -14.38 8.91
N GLU A 232 -10.39 -15.32 9.77
CA GLU A 232 -11.08 -15.63 11.02
C GLU A 232 -11.07 -14.43 11.99
N HIS A 233 -9.96 -13.68 12.02
CA HIS A 233 -9.84 -12.48 12.86
C HIS A 233 -10.65 -11.30 12.30
N ILE A 234 -10.69 -11.18 10.97
CA ILE A 234 -11.49 -10.16 10.26
C ILE A 234 -12.97 -10.42 10.51
N ASP A 235 -13.43 -11.66 10.35
CA ASP A 235 -14.82 -12.06 10.57
C ASP A 235 -15.24 -11.88 12.03
N ALA A 236 -14.38 -12.20 12.99
CA ALA A 236 -14.65 -11.99 14.42
C ALA A 236 -14.85 -10.50 14.74
N ARG A 237 -14.02 -9.61 14.18
CA ARG A 237 -14.19 -8.16 14.30
C ARG A 237 -15.50 -7.70 13.66
N HIS A 238 -15.81 -8.16 12.45
CA HIS A 238 -17.03 -7.83 11.73
C HIS A 238 -18.27 -8.24 12.53
N ALA A 239 -18.29 -9.48 13.03
CA ALA A 239 -19.38 -10.00 13.83
C ALA A 239 -19.63 -9.14 15.10
N ALA A 240 -18.57 -8.68 15.76
CA ALA A 240 -18.69 -7.81 16.92
C ALA A 240 -19.35 -6.46 16.58
N VAL A 241 -18.97 -5.85 15.45
CA VAL A 241 -19.56 -4.60 14.96
C VAL A 241 -21.02 -4.81 14.55
N SER A 242 -21.32 -5.84 13.76
CA SER A 242 -22.68 -6.19 13.32
C SER A 242 -23.61 -6.41 14.50
N LYS A 243 -23.18 -7.16 15.52
CA LYS A 243 -23.95 -7.39 16.74
C LYS A 243 -24.30 -6.09 17.46
N ALA A 244 -23.38 -5.11 17.49
CA ALA A 244 -23.66 -3.82 18.11
C ALA A 244 -24.76 -3.06 17.35
N TYR A 245 -24.70 -3.03 16.01
CA TYR A 245 -25.75 -2.41 15.19
C TYR A 245 -27.09 -3.13 15.35
N GLU A 246 -27.13 -4.45 15.28
CA GLU A 246 -28.35 -5.24 15.49
C GLU A 246 -29.00 -5.00 16.86
N SER A 247 -28.18 -4.81 17.90
CA SER A 247 -28.67 -4.64 19.25
C SER A 247 -29.17 -3.21 19.57
N TYR A 248 -28.52 -2.19 19.00
CA TYR A 248 -28.68 -0.79 19.40
C TYR A 248 -29.13 0.15 18.31
N ALA A 249 -29.03 -0.26 17.03
CA ALA A 249 -29.45 0.52 15.87
C ALA A 249 -30.28 -0.38 14.92
N PRO A 250 -31.46 -0.90 15.37
CA PRO A 250 -32.26 -1.82 14.56
C PRO A 250 -32.83 -1.14 13.32
N ARG A 251 -32.98 -1.92 12.25
CA ARG A 251 -33.59 -1.47 10.99
C ARG A 251 -35.06 -1.11 11.18
N TYR A 252 -35.52 -0.03 10.55
CA TYR A 252 -36.91 0.40 10.46
C TYR A 252 -37.19 0.99 9.07
N GLU A 253 -38.49 1.14 8.73
CA GLU A 253 -38.88 1.72 7.44
C GLU A 253 -38.43 3.20 7.35
N GLY A 254 -37.61 3.53 6.35
CA GLY A 254 -37.06 4.87 6.16
C GLY A 254 -35.75 5.16 6.94
N ASP A 255 -35.12 4.14 7.51
CA ASP A 255 -33.86 4.29 8.24
C ASP A 255 -32.67 4.76 7.39
N ASP A 256 -32.83 4.78 6.06
CA ASP A 256 -31.85 5.35 5.12
C ASP A 256 -31.91 6.88 5.02
N GLU A 257 -32.83 7.54 5.72
CA GLU A 257 -32.94 9.00 5.71
C GLU A 257 -31.67 9.70 6.22
N TYR A 258 -30.93 9.05 7.15
CA TYR A 258 -29.66 9.52 7.71
C TYR A 258 -28.42 8.80 7.12
N ASP A 259 -28.59 7.95 6.11
CA ASP A 259 -27.45 7.37 5.41
C ASP A 259 -26.61 8.47 4.72
N VAL A 260 -25.33 8.57 5.11
CA VAL A 260 -24.45 9.65 4.65
C VAL A 260 -24.26 9.65 3.13
N ARG A 261 -24.19 8.49 2.48
CA ARG A 261 -24.06 8.38 1.02
C ARG A 261 -25.31 8.86 0.32
N THR A 262 -26.49 8.55 0.84
CA THR A 262 -27.78 9.06 0.36
C THR A 262 -27.87 10.56 0.54
N LEU A 263 -27.47 11.11 1.70
CA LEU A 263 -27.47 12.56 1.94
C LEU A 263 -26.51 13.31 1.01
N VAL A 264 -25.29 12.82 0.84
CA VAL A 264 -24.28 13.42 -0.07
C VAL A 264 -24.81 13.46 -1.51
N ARG A 265 -25.41 12.37 -1.99
CA ARG A 265 -26.03 12.30 -3.32
C ARG A 265 -27.13 13.37 -3.48
N LYS A 266 -28.06 13.45 -2.53
CA LYS A 266 -29.15 14.45 -2.53
C LYS A 266 -28.59 15.88 -2.55
N MET A 267 -27.55 16.17 -1.77
CA MET A 267 -26.88 17.48 -1.74
C MET A 267 -26.21 17.83 -3.07
N THR A 268 -25.55 16.86 -3.70
CA THR A 268 -24.89 17.05 -5.00
C THR A 268 -25.92 17.34 -6.12
N GLU A 269 -27.01 16.58 -6.17
CA GLU A 269 -28.11 16.80 -7.11
C GLU A 269 -28.78 18.17 -6.92
N ALA A 270 -28.97 18.58 -5.66
CA ALA A 270 -29.55 19.89 -5.35
C ALA A 270 -28.64 21.07 -5.78
N ARG A 271 -27.31 20.90 -5.68
CA ARG A 271 -26.33 21.89 -6.17
C ARG A 271 -26.35 21.99 -7.70
N ALA A 272 -26.36 20.86 -8.40
CA ALA A 272 -26.40 20.82 -9.86
C ALA A 272 -27.63 21.50 -10.44
N ARG A 273 -28.82 21.39 -9.81
CA ARG A 273 -30.07 22.07 -10.20
C ARG A 273 -30.04 23.60 -10.01
N LYS A 274 -29.18 24.10 -9.08
CA LYS A 274 -29.05 25.55 -8.84
C LYS A 274 -28.08 26.23 -9.80
N THR A 275 -27.30 25.47 -10.53
CA THR A 275 -26.27 25.95 -11.47
C THR A 275 -26.77 25.93 -12.94
N GLN A 276 -27.94 25.33 -13.17
CA GLN A 276 -28.73 25.41 -14.42
C GLN A 276 -29.79 26.51 -14.31
#